data_fdec164358d7ac4e9ffe100b4521ab76
#
_entry.id   fdec164358d7ac4e9ffe100b4521ab76
#
_cell.length_a   1.000
_cell.length_b   1.000
_cell.length_c   1.000
_cell.angle_alpha   90.00
_cell.angle_beta   90.00
_cell.angle_gamma   90.00
#
_symmetry.space_group_name_H-M   'P 1'
#
loop_
_entity.id
_entity.type
_entity.pdbx_description
1 polymer ?
#
loop_
_entity_poly.entity_id
_entity_poly.type
_entity_poly.pdbx_seq_one_letter_code
_entity_poly.pdbx_strand_id
1 'polypeptide(L)'
;MEYFIDRNLVTESKVSSRSTLPKFDAIYDALDDEHRELFMNSCFGKLYNARTMQISPKLIHNLIITRAHSENTDELWFCLKNEQATLFSFFEFTLVTGFKPGDVAEYKNRIV
;
A
#
# COMPACT_ATOMS: atom_id res chain seq x y z
N MET A 1 6.78 2.85 -22.82
CA MET A 1 7.09 2.69 -21.38
C MET A 1 7.56 1.26 -21.14
N GLU A 2 8.67 1.11 -20.46
CA GLU A 2 9.24 -0.21 -20.21
C GLU A 2 8.68 -0.81 -18.91
N TYR A 3 8.49 -2.12 -18.91
CA TYR A 3 8.14 -2.86 -17.71
C TYR A 3 9.34 -2.99 -16.78
N PHE A 4 9.08 -2.91 -15.48
CA PHE A 4 10.11 -3.11 -14.46
C PHE A 4 10.66 -4.54 -14.47
N ILE A 5 9.79 -5.53 -14.67
CA ILE A 5 10.17 -6.93 -14.80
C ILE A 5 10.18 -7.29 -16.29
N ASP A 6 11.30 -7.86 -16.76
CA ASP A 6 11.40 -8.35 -18.13
C ASP A 6 10.28 -9.36 -18.40
N ARG A 7 9.58 -9.17 -19.53
CA ARG A 7 8.46 -10.05 -19.92
C ARG A 7 8.87 -11.51 -20.07
N ASN A 8 10.11 -11.78 -20.40
CA ASN A 8 10.64 -13.14 -20.47
C ASN A 8 10.80 -13.80 -19.10
N LEU A 9 10.83 -13.00 -18.03
CA LEU A 9 10.95 -13.46 -16.64
C LEU A 9 9.60 -13.56 -15.93
N VAL A 10 8.51 -13.15 -16.59
CA VAL A 10 7.16 -13.30 -16.04
C VAL A 10 6.81 -14.79 -16.06
N THR A 11 6.65 -15.34 -14.86
CA THR A 11 6.29 -16.75 -14.67
C THR A 11 4.85 -16.86 -14.16
N GLU A 12 4.32 -18.07 -14.17
CA GLU A 12 3.02 -18.38 -13.58
C GLU A 12 3.06 -18.46 -12.05
N SER A 13 4.03 -17.82 -11.42
CA SER A 13 4.13 -17.80 -9.97
C SER A 13 2.87 -17.18 -9.33
N LYS A 14 2.53 -17.67 -8.16
CA LYS A 14 1.37 -17.20 -7.41
C LYS A 14 1.84 -16.40 -6.21
N VAL A 15 1.14 -15.31 -5.95
CA VAL A 15 1.30 -14.54 -4.70
C VAL A 15 0.35 -15.14 -3.66
N SER A 16 0.87 -15.40 -2.48
CA SER A 16 0.05 -15.79 -1.33
C SER A 16 0.27 -14.82 -0.18
N SER A 17 -0.76 -14.62 0.63
CA SER A 17 -0.66 -13.77 1.81
C SER A 17 -1.17 -14.54 3.03
N ARG A 18 -0.39 -14.47 4.11
CA ARG A 18 -0.77 -14.99 5.43
C ARG A 18 -1.07 -13.87 6.42
N SER A 19 -1.02 -12.63 5.96
CA SER A 19 -1.35 -11.47 6.79
C SER A 19 -2.84 -11.44 7.08
N THR A 20 -3.18 -11.20 8.34
CA THR A 20 -4.55 -11.02 8.79
C THR A 20 -4.60 -9.76 9.66
N LEU A 21 -5.77 -9.13 9.70
CA LEU A 21 -6.00 -7.94 10.52
C LEU A 21 -6.86 -8.22 11.79
N PRO A 22 -7.15 -9.46 12.22
CA PRO A 22 -7.98 -9.70 13.40
C PRO A 22 -7.33 -9.21 14.70
N LYS A 23 -6.02 -8.94 14.70
CA LYS A 23 -5.33 -8.32 15.83
C LYS A 23 -5.86 -6.92 16.15
N PHE A 24 -6.42 -6.21 15.17
CA PHE A 24 -7.07 -4.93 15.41
C PHE A 24 -8.28 -5.05 16.32
N ASP A 25 -9.04 -6.14 16.23
CA ASP A 25 -10.17 -6.39 17.14
C ASP A 25 -9.69 -6.53 18.59
N ALA A 26 -8.60 -7.25 18.80
CA ALA A 26 -8.03 -7.43 20.14
C ALA A 26 -7.52 -6.09 20.69
N ILE A 27 -6.89 -5.26 19.88
CA ILE A 27 -6.42 -3.94 20.28
C ILE A 27 -7.61 -3.05 20.65
N TYR A 28 -8.64 -3.00 19.82
CA TYR A 28 -9.82 -2.18 20.04
C TYR A 28 -10.56 -2.60 21.31
N ASP A 29 -10.71 -3.90 21.55
CA ASP A 29 -11.38 -4.44 22.72
C ASP A 29 -10.61 -4.16 24.02
N ALA A 30 -9.28 -4.02 23.94
CA ALA A 30 -8.43 -3.70 25.08
C ALA A 30 -8.47 -2.21 25.47
N LEU A 31 -8.99 -1.35 24.61
CA LEU A 31 -9.08 0.10 24.88
C LEU A 31 -10.37 0.44 25.60
N ASP A 32 -10.32 1.46 26.48
CA ASP A 32 -11.52 2.06 27.05
C ASP A 32 -12.21 3.00 26.04
N ASP A 33 -13.39 3.52 26.39
CA ASP A 33 -14.17 4.34 25.46
C ASP A 33 -13.44 5.61 25.03
N GLU A 34 -12.71 6.26 25.93
CA GLU A 34 -11.94 7.45 25.62
C GLU A 34 -10.81 7.15 24.65
N HIS A 35 -10.07 6.07 24.88
CA HIS A 35 -8.97 5.65 24.00
C HIS A 35 -9.46 5.11 22.67
N ARG A 36 -10.65 4.47 22.64
CA ARG A 36 -11.28 4.04 21.39
C ARG A 36 -11.60 5.23 20.48
N GLU A 37 -12.12 6.32 21.05
CA GLU A 37 -12.39 7.52 20.28
C GLU A 37 -11.10 8.11 19.70
N LEU A 38 -10.05 8.21 20.51
CA LEU A 38 -8.74 8.68 20.05
C LEU A 38 -8.18 7.77 18.94
N PHE A 39 -8.30 6.45 19.11
CA PHE A 39 -7.85 5.47 18.13
C PHE A 39 -8.59 5.62 16.80
N MET A 40 -9.92 5.72 16.84
CA MET A 40 -10.73 5.84 15.62
C MET A 40 -10.52 7.18 14.90
N ASN A 41 -10.18 8.24 15.60
CA ASN A 41 -9.86 9.54 15.03
C ASN A 41 -8.41 9.64 14.53
N SER A 42 -7.57 8.65 14.84
CA SER A 42 -6.20 8.57 14.36
C SER A 42 -6.15 7.97 12.95
N CYS A 43 -4.96 7.97 12.35
CA CYS A 43 -4.73 7.32 11.04
C CYS A 43 -5.06 5.81 11.06
N PHE A 44 -5.01 5.17 12.22
CA PHE A 44 -5.32 3.74 12.35
C PHE A 44 -6.82 3.43 12.29
N GLY A 45 -7.69 4.43 12.46
CA GLY A 45 -9.14 4.24 12.36
C GLY A 45 -9.57 3.70 11.01
N LYS A 46 -8.98 4.20 9.92
CA LYS A 46 -9.25 3.70 8.56
C LYS A 46 -8.82 2.25 8.37
N LEU A 47 -7.66 1.89 8.93
CA LEU A 47 -7.18 0.50 8.88
C LEU A 47 -8.10 -0.43 9.68
N TYR A 48 -8.55 0.02 10.85
CA TYR A 48 -9.52 -0.73 11.64
C TYR A 48 -10.81 -1.00 10.86
N ASN A 49 -11.35 0.02 10.19
CA ASN A 49 -12.56 -0.12 9.38
C ASN A 49 -12.35 -1.09 8.19
N ALA A 50 -11.14 -1.22 7.71
CA ALA A 50 -10.78 -2.12 6.61
C ALA A 50 -10.33 -3.51 7.08
N ARG A 51 -10.38 -3.82 8.37
CA ARG A 51 -9.82 -5.06 8.93
C ARG A 51 -10.45 -6.35 8.39
N THR A 52 -11.69 -6.26 7.92
CA THR A 52 -12.40 -7.41 7.33
C THR A 52 -12.11 -7.60 5.85
N MET A 53 -11.41 -6.65 5.22
CA MET A 53 -11.03 -6.78 3.82
C MET A 53 -9.97 -7.86 3.66
N GLN A 54 -10.12 -8.63 2.60
CA GLN A 54 -9.14 -9.64 2.24
C GLN A 54 -8.23 -9.12 1.15
N ILE A 55 -6.95 -9.42 1.28
CA ILE A 55 -5.98 -9.13 0.22
C ILE A 55 -6.27 -10.05 -0.97
N SER A 56 -6.31 -9.48 -2.17
CA SER A 56 -6.38 -10.26 -3.40
C SER A 56 -4.96 -10.57 -3.92
N PRO A 57 -4.48 -11.80 -3.76
CA PRO A 57 -3.15 -12.16 -4.28
C PRO A 57 -3.05 -12.00 -5.79
N LYS A 58 -4.14 -12.27 -6.51
CA LYS A 58 -4.20 -12.11 -7.96
C LYS A 58 -4.00 -10.66 -8.39
N LEU A 59 -4.65 -9.71 -7.68
CA LEU A 59 -4.48 -8.28 -7.95
C LEU A 59 -3.03 -7.84 -7.71
N ILE A 60 -2.44 -8.26 -6.59
CA ILE A 60 -1.05 -7.94 -6.26
C ILE A 60 -0.10 -8.49 -7.31
N HIS A 61 -0.30 -9.74 -7.72
CA HIS A 61 0.51 -10.36 -8.78
C HIS A 61 0.42 -9.55 -10.08
N ASN A 62 -0.80 -9.18 -10.50
CA ASN A 62 -1.00 -8.38 -11.70
C ASN A 62 -0.34 -7.00 -11.59
N LEU A 63 -0.39 -6.36 -10.44
CA LEU A 63 0.29 -5.08 -10.23
C LEU A 63 1.81 -5.23 -10.33
N ILE A 64 2.38 -6.28 -9.76
CA ILE A 64 3.82 -6.54 -9.82
C ILE A 64 4.27 -6.72 -11.27
N ILE A 65 3.58 -7.54 -12.05
CA ILE A 65 3.97 -7.82 -13.43
C ILE A 65 3.70 -6.66 -14.40
N THR A 66 2.81 -5.74 -14.05
CA THR A 66 2.50 -4.56 -14.87
C THR A 66 3.26 -3.31 -14.44
N ARG A 67 4.09 -3.41 -13.40
CA ARG A 67 4.89 -2.27 -12.95
C ARG A 67 5.79 -1.77 -14.08
N ALA A 68 5.79 -0.46 -14.29
CA ALA A 68 6.66 0.19 -15.25
C ALA A 68 7.98 0.60 -14.60
N HIS A 69 9.04 0.65 -15.42
CA HIS A 69 10.31 1.19 -14.97
C HIS A 69 10.21 2.70 -14.76
N SER A 70 10.74 3.20 -13.66
CA SER A 70 10.83 4.62 -13.36
C SER A 70 12.18 4.93 -12.72
N GLU A 71 12.77 6.05 -13.10
CA GLU A 71 14.00 6.54 -12.49
C GLU A 71 13.74 7.10 -11.09
N ASN A 72 12.51 7.52 -10.80
CA ASN A 72 12.12 8.00 -9.48
C ASN A 72 11.67 6.82 -8.62
N THR A 73 12.47 6.47 -7.62
CA THR A 73 12.19 5.34 -6.73
C THR A 73 11.05 5.58 -5.75
N ASP A 74 10.62 6.84 -5.59
CA ASP A 74 9.50 7.20 -4.72
C ASP A 74 8.15 7.06 -5.42
N GLU A 75 8.14 6.69 -6.69
CA GLU A 75 6.94 6.56 -7.50
C GLU A 75 6.78 5.14 -8.01
N LEU A 76 5.56 4.63 -7.93
CA LEU A 76 5.17 3.38 -8.55
C LEU A 76 4.31 3.68 -9.78
N TRP A 77 4.81 3.28 -10.93
CA TRP A 77 4.09 3.38 -12.19
C TRP A 77 3.66 2.00 -12.65
N PHE A 78 2.45 1.91 -13.14
CA PHE A 78 1.90 0.66 -13.66
C PHE A 78 1.42 0.86 -15.10
N CYS A 79 1.77 -0.09 -15.97
CA CYS A 79 1.31 -0.09 -17.36
C CYS A 79 -0.13 -0.56 -17.44
N LEU A 80 -0.98 0.26 -18.02
CA LEU A 80 -2.37 -0.10 -18.31
C LEU A 80 -2.51 -0.48 -19.78
N LYS A 81 -3.68 -0.95 -20.16
CA LYS A 81 -4.02 -1.19 -21.57
C LYS A 81 -3.93 0.11 -22.38
N ASN A 82 -3.69 0.00 -23.68
CA ASN A 82 -3.60 1.12 -24.63
C ASN A 82 -2.45 2.10 -24.34
N GLU A 83 -1.29 1.56 -23.90
CA GLU A 83 -0.07 2.35 -23.65
C GLU A 83 -0.26 3.44 -22.57
N GLN A 84 -1.32 3.36 -21.80
CA GLN A 84 -1.53 4.26 -20.66
C GLN A 84 -0.78 3.77 -19.44
N ALA A 85 -0.43 4.70 -18.56
CA ALA A 85 0.19 4.39 -17.29
C ALA A 85 -0.53 5.09 -16.16
N THR A 86 -0.55 4.48 -15.00
CA THR A 86 -1.06 5.07 -13.77
C THR A 86 0.03 5.20 -12.73
N LEU A 87 -0.03 6.26 -11.95
CA LEU A 87 0.93 6.58 -10.91
C LEU A 87 0.33 6.31 -9.53
N PHE A 88 1.12 5.64 -8.70
CA PHE A 88 0.87 5.59 -7.27
C PHE A 88 2.12 6.09 -6.55
N SER A 89 2.04 7.30 -6.01
CA SER A 89 3.13 7.95 -5.31
C SER A 89 2.83 8.07 -3.81
N PHE A 90 3.74 8.69 -3.10
CA PHE A 90 3.55 8.99 -1.68
C PHE A 90 2.29 9.86 -1.44
N PHE A 91 1.96 10.76 -2.37
CA PHE A 91 0.76 11.58 -2.28
C PHE A 91 -0.52 10.74 -2.30
N GLU A 92 -0.64 9.80 -3.25
CA GLU A 92 -1.79 8.90 -3.34
C GLU A 92 -1.85 7.99 -2.11
N PHE A 93 -0.71 7.52 -1.63
CA PHE A 93 -0.64 6.72 -0.41
C PHE A 93 -1.21 7.47 0.79
N THR A 94 -0.86 8.76 0.96
CA THR A 94 -1.38 9.57 2.06
C THR A 94 -2.88 9.82 1.93
N LEU A 95 -3.37 10.00 0.70
CA LEU A 95 -4.82 10.16 0.46
C LEU A 95 -5.61 8.89 0.79
N VAL A 96 -5.10 7.73 0.42
CA VAL A 96 -5.79 6.46 0.65
C VAL A 96 -5.76 6.05 2.11
N THR A 97 -4.60 6.16 2.75
CA THR A 97 -4.42 5.71 4.14
C THR A 97 -4.86 6.73 5.17
N GLY A 98 -4.86 8.01 4.82
CA GLY A 98 -5.05 9.10 5.78
C GLY A 98 -3.84 9.31 6.68
N PHE A 99 -2.71 8.66 6.42
CA PHE A 99 -1.48 8.89 7.16
C PHE A 99 -0.97 10.28 6.85
N LYS A 100 -0.57 11.00 7.89
CA LYS A 100 0.01 12.33 7.70
C LYS A 100 1.45 12.20 7.23
N PRO A 101 1.83 12.89 6.13
CA PRO A 101 3.23 12.92 5.75
C PRO A 101 4.01 13.71 6.82
N GLY A 102 5.12 13.16 7.28
CA GLY A 102 6.06 13.90 8.08
C GLY A 102 6.87 14.87 7.23
N ASP A 103 7.95 15.39 7.78
CA ASP A 103 8.91 16.16 6.99
C ASP A 103 9.60 15.25 5.98
N VAL A 104 9.26 15.43 4.71
CA VAL A 104 9.79 14.62 3.61
C VAL A 104 11.31 14.75 3.51
N ALA A 105 11.84 15.94 3.75
CA ALA A 105 13.28 16.18 3.73
C ALA A 105 13.99 15.40 4.84
N GLU A 106 13.44 15.40 6.04
CA GLU A 106 13.96 14.62 7.16
C GLU A 106 13.91 13.11 6.88
N TYR A 107 12.82 12.64 6.30
CA TYR A 107 12.65 11.24 5.92
C TYR A 107 13.71 10.81 4.89
N LYS A 108 13.92 11.61 3.86
CA LYS A 108 14.93 11.33 2.84
C LYS A 108 16.35 11.27 3.41
N ASN A 109 16.64 12.10 4.39
CA ASN A 109 17.93 12.10 5.05
C ASN A 109 18.17 10.87 5.95
N ARG A 110 17.11 10.21 6.42
CA ARG A 110 17.21 9.01 7.25
C ARG A 110 17.45 7.72 6.46
N ILE A 111 17.13 7.71 5.18
CA ILE A 111 17.21 6.52 4.33
C ILE A 111 18.58 6.37 3.65
N VAL A 112 19.38 7.37 3.71
CA VAL A 112 20.71 7.36 3.09
C VAL A 112 21.73 6.57 3.92
#